data_a65f0e5df48af73891729ae3984bb5cf
#
_entry.id   a65f0e5df48af73891729ae3984bb5cf
#
_cell.length_a   1.000
_cell.length_b   1.000
_cell.length_c   1.000
_cell.angle_alpha   90.00
_cell.angle_beta   90.00
_cell.angle_gamma   90.00
#
_symmetry.space_group_name_H-M   'P 1'
#
loop_
_entity.id
_entity.type
_entity.pdbx_description
1 polymer ?
#
loop_
_entity_poly.entity_id
_entity_poly.type
_entity_poly.pdbx_seq_one_letter_code
_entity_poly.pdbx_strand_id
1 'polypeptide(L)'
;MPPSPGNNDQSSIQQAADQHAEEILERRRESRARRAAALTAHPQPLSIKTELTQVPLAGAAPPASASVSTTAQTAGYLLAVGDSWFDYPIHDILTRLDDNYGYNIESSAHRGDPIETMVSQVGQLDKFARGMDKIVALGATPKAILVSGGGDDIAGKEFGMLINNIDLIPVPGWNDQVIAGVIDTRIATAYRLMIVSINSLCQKDLGRTFPIIVHGYDYPVPDGRGFLGGGGLLPGPWLKPGFDEKLFSDINVTTQMMTTVIDRFNIMLQNLVQEPGFPNVTYIDLRKTLSNSQNNYKDWWANEIHPNAGGIFGGQDGWGAIAAKFQAVLATLP
;
A
#
# COMPACT_ATOMS: atom_id res chain seq x y z
N MET A 1 -15.98 22.43 0.40
CA MET A 1 -15.99 21.13 -0.29
C MET A 1 -15.54 21.37 -1.73
N PRO A 2 -14.52 20.68 -2.23
CA PRO A 2 -14.29 20.67 -3.67
C PRO A 2 -15.52 20.08 -4.36
N PRO A 3 -15.87 20.55 -5.57
CA PRO A 3 -17.00 19.98 -6.31
C PRO A 3 -16.72 18.51 -6.59
N SER A 4 -17.71 17.64 -6.42
CA SER A 4 -17.65 16.27 -6.92
C SER A 4 -17.33 16.31 -8.41
N PRO A 5 -16.49 15.38 -8.94
CA PRO A 5 -16.20 15.33 -10.35
C PRO A 5 -17.50 15.26 -11.13
N GLY A 6 -17.61 16.08 -12.19
CA GLY A 6 -18.80 16.06 -13.06
C GLY A 6 -18.97 14.70 -13.73
N ASN A 7 -20.17 14.35 -14.16
CA ASN A 7 -20.47 13.08 -14.85
C ASN A 7 -19.51 12.81 -16.03
N ASN A 8 -19.00 13.83 -16.68
CA ASN A 8 -18.03 13.70 -17.79
C ASN A 8 -16.66 13.21 -17.29
N ASP A 9 -16.21 13.63 -16.09
CA ASP A 9 -14.93 13.21 -15.53
C ASP A 9 -14.97 11.75 -15.07
N GLN A 10 -16.09 11.31 -14.48
CA GLN A 10 -16.28 9.91 -14.09
C GLN A 10 -16.32 8.97 -15.29
N SER A 11 -16.98 9.37 -16.39
CA SER A 11 -17.04 8.56 -17.61
C SER A 11 -15.65 8.44 -18.27
N SER A 12 -14.85 9.50 -18.26
CA SER A 12 -13.50 9.48 -18.82
C SER A 12 -12.53 8.61 -17.98
N ILE A 13 -12.64 8.66 -16.66
CA ILE A 13 -11.86 7.79 -15.76
C ILE A 13 -12.24 6.32 -15.97
N GLN A 14 -13.54 6.01 -16.05
CA GLN A 14 -14.02 4.64 -16.32
C GLN A 14 -13.50 4.12 -17.66
N GLN A 15 -13.60 4.92 -18.72
CA GLN A 15 -13.11 4.53 -20.04
C GLN A 15 -11.60 4.29 -20.05
N ALA A 16 -10.82 5.16 -19.43
CA ALA A 16 -9.37 5.00 -19.32
C ALA A 16 -8.99 3.73 -18.52
N ALA A 17 -9.69 3.47 -17.41
CA ALA A 17 -9.48 2.29 -16.60
C ALA A 17 -9.84 0.99 -17.32
N ASP A 18 -10.96 0.98 -18.05
CA ASP A 18 -11.41 -0.17 -18.85
C ASP A 18 -10.45 -0.50 -19.99
N GLN A 19 -9.95 0.52 -20.68
CA GLN A 19 -8.93 0.35 -21.72
C GLN A 19 -7.64 -0.20 -21.11
N HIS A 20 -7.19 0.38 -20.01
CA HIS A 20 -5.97 -0.05 -19.34
C HIS A 20 -6.08 -1.50 -18.81
N ALA A 21 -7.22 -1.85 -18.22
CA ALA A 21 -7.47 -3.23 -17.79
C ALA A 21 -7.45 -4.21 -18.97
N GLU A 22 -8.02 -3.84 -20.13
CA GLU A 22 -8.00 -4.66 -21.33
C GLU A 22 -6.59 -4.92 -21.86
N GLU A 23 -5.77 -3.87 -21.94
CA GLU A 23 -4.35 -3.98 -22.35
C GLU A 23 -3.53 -4.88 -21.41
N ILE A 24 -3.74 -4.77 -20.09
CA ILE A 24 -3.10 -5.64 -19.09
C ILE A 24 -3.53 -7.09 -19.30
N LEU A 25 -4.82 -7.36 -19.41
CA LEU A 25 -5.34 -8.71 -19.57
C LEU A 25 -4.91 -9.34 -20.90
N GLU A 26 -4.81 -8.59 -21.98
CA GLU A 26 -4.29 -9.09 -23.25
C GLU A 26 -2.83 -9.52 -23.13
N ARG A 27 -1.97 -8.67 -22.57
CA ARG A 27 -0.57 -9.05 -22.26
C ARG A 27 -0.50 -10.30 -21.37
N ARG A 28 -1.41 -10.44 -20.42
CA ARG A 28 -1.50 -11.63 -19.54
C ARG A 28 -1.91 -12.87 -20.33
N ARG A 29 -2.92 -12.79 -21.20
CA ARG A 29 -3.35 -13.92 -22.06
C ARG A 29 -2.20 -14.40 -22.94
N GLU A 30 -1.49 -13.49 -23.60
CA GLU A 30 -0.30 -13.83 -24.40
C GLU A 30 0.80 -14.48 -23.57
N SER A 31 1.07 -13.96 -22.35
CA SER A 31 2.07 -14.52 -21.44
C SER A 31 1.68 -15.94 -20.99
N ARG A 32 0.40 -16.15 -20.64
CA ARG A 32 -0.13 -17.50 -20.31
C ARG A 32 -0.02 -18.46 -21.48
N ALA A 33 -0.34 -18.02 -22.69
CA ALA A 33 -0.22 -18.83 -23.90
C ALA A 33 1.24 -19.23 -24.20
N ARG A 34 2.18 -18.27 -24.11
CA ARG A 34 3.63 -18.55 -24.27
C ARG A 34 4.12 -19.56 -23.22
N ARG A 35 3.70 -19.40 -21.96
CA ARG A 35 4.04 -20.35 -20.87
C ARG A 35 3.48 -21.75 -21.14
N ALA A 36 2.22 -21.87 -21.56
CA ALA A 36 1.61 -23.15 -21.90
C ALA A 36 2.35 -23.85 -23.04
N ALA A 37 2.71 -23.11 -24.11
CA ALA A 37 3.49 -23.62 -25.21
C ALA A 37 4.89 -24.11 -24.76
N ALA A 38 5.57 -23.34 -23.89
CA ALA A 38 6.87 -23.74 -23.35
C ALA A 38 6.79 -25.01 -22.49
N LEU A 39 5.76 -25.16 -21.65
CA LEU A 39 5.54 -26.37 -20.85
C LEU A 39 5.25 -27.59 -21.74
N THR A 40 4.54 -27.40 -22.86
CA THR A 40 4.28 -28.47 -23.83
C THR A 40 5.56 -28.86 -24.58
N ALA A 41 6.40 -27.87 -24.96
CA ALA A 41 7.66 -28.12 -25.65
C ALA A 41 8.75 -28.73 -24.74
N HIS A 42 8.69 -28.43 -23.44
CA HIS A 42 9.66 -28.88 -22.44
C HIS A 42 8.95 -29.48 -21.23
N PRO A 43 8.33 -30.68 -21.39
CA PRO A 43 7.64 -31.32 -20.27
C PRO A 43 8.65 -31.67 -19.18
N GLN A 44 8.59 -30.92 -18.07
CA GLN A 44 9.36 -31.21 -16.86
C GLN A 44 8.62 -32.31 -16.08
N PRO A 45 9.33 -33.31 -15.55
CA PRO A 45 8.71 -34.20 -14.59
C PRO A 45 8.21 -33.37 -13.40
N LEU A 46 6.98 -33.62 -12.95
CA LEU A 46 6.41 -32.97 -11.76
C LEU A 46 7.31 -33.28 -10.57
N SER A 47 8.25 -32.38 -10.28
CA SER A 47 9.01 -32.43 -9.04
C SER A 47 8.14 -31.87 -7.91
N ILE A 48 7.42 -32.76 -7.25
CA ILE A 48 6.85 -32.47 -5.94
C ILE A 48 8.07 -32.32 -5.01
N LYS A 49 8.42 -31.10 -4.64
CA LYS A 49 9.36 -30.86 -3.54
C LYS A 49 8.67 -31.28 -2.25
N THR A 50 8.79 -32.57 -1.93
CA THR A 50 8.51 -33.05 -0.59
C THR A 50 9.80 -32.86 0.20
N GLU A 51 9.97 -31.75 0.88
CA GLU A 51 10.96 -31.64 1.95
C GLU A 51 10.43 -32.43 3.15
N LEU A 52 10.60 -33.74 3.09
CA LEU A 52 10.49 -34.61 4.26
C LEU A 52 11.88 -34.71 4.91
N THR A 53 12.12 -33.86 5.89
CA THR A 53 13.20 -34.10 6.84
C THR A 53 12.74 -35.26 7.75
N GLN A 54 12.90 -36.47 7.30
CA GLN A 54 12.74 -37.64 8.17
C GLN A 54 14.08 -37.93 8.82
N VAL A 55 14.13 -37.74 10.13
CA VAL A 55 15.11 -38.40 11.00
C VAL A 55 14.66 -39.85 11.12
N PRO A 56 15.47 -40.86 10.72
CA PRO A 56 15.06 -42.26 10.83
C PRO A 56 15.12 -42.71 12.30
N LEU A 57 13.97 -42.93 12.91
CA LEU A 57 13.91 -43.78 14.11
C LEU A 57 13.74 -45.25 13.64
N ALA A 58 14.72 -46.04 13.92
CA ALA A 58 14.71 -47.48 13.59
C ALA A 58 13.53 -48.19 14.31
N GLY A 59 12.67 -48.84 13.53
CA GLY A 59 11.80 -49.90 14.07
C GLY A 59 10.29 -49.71 14.01
N ALA A 60 9.70 -49.06 12.98
CA ALA A 60 8.25 -49.09 12.80
C ALA A 60 7.87 -49.47 11.36
N ALA A 61 6.85 -50.37 11.24
CA ALA A 61 6.30 -50.80 9.97
C ALA A 61 5.70 -49.63 9.16
N PRO A 62 5.66 -49.73 7.80
CA PRO A 62 5.20 -48.63 6.96
C PRO A 62 3.71 -48.35 7.18
N PRO A 63 3.31 -47.11 7.46
CA PRO A 63 1.91 -46.77 7.48
C PRO A 63 1.36 -46.69 6.06
N ALA A 64 0.13 -47.18 5.88
CA ALA A 64 -0.64 -47.05 4.67
C ALA A 64 -0.69 -45.58 4.21
N SER A 65 -0.58 -45.40 2.89
CA SER A 65 -0.57 -44.10 2.20
C SER A 65 -1.73 -43.19 2.64
N ALA A 66 -1.47 -42.28 3.57
CA ALA A 66 -2.33 -41.15 3.83
C ALA A 66 -1.84 -40.03 2.93
N SER A 67 -2.63 -39.67 1.91
CA SER A 67 -2.48 -38.45 1.16
C SER A 67 -2.85 -37.30 2.10
N VAL A 68 -1.86 -36.74 2.80
CA VAL A 68 -2.04 -35.50 3.57
C VAL A 68 -1.96 -34.36 2.61
N SER A 69 -3.10 -33.94 2.06
CA SER A 69 -3.26 -32.59 1.56
C SER A 69 -3.22 -31.64 2.76
N THR A 70 -2.04 -31.23 3.19
CA THR A 70 -1.90 -30.08 4.05
C THR A 70 -2.15 -28.81 3.20
N THR A 71 -3.42 -28.46 3.00
CA THR A 71 -3.76 -27.07 2.72
C THR A 71 -3.24 -26.26 3.91
N ALA A 72 -2.18 -25.49 3.69
CA ALA A 72 -1.69 -24.59 4.72
C ALA A 72 -2.87 -23.72 5.18
N GLN A 73 -3.18 -23.77 6.48
CA GLN A 73 -4.28 -23.02 7.05
C GLN A 73 -3.96 -21.53 6.86
N THR A 74 -4.81 -20.79 6.16
CA THR A 74 -4.64 -19.35 5.94
C THR A 74 -5.89 -18.60 6.41
N ALA A 75 -5.71 -17.39 6.93
CA ALA A 75 -6.79 -16.45 7.23
C ALA A 75 -7.47 -15.88 5.97
N GLY A 76 -6.87 -16.12 4.80
CA GLY A 76 -7.34 -15.70 3.49
C GLY A 76 -6.21 -15.17 2.61
N TYR A 77 -6.53 -14.97 1.35
CA TYR A 77 -5.60 -14.40 0.38
C TYR A 77 -5.88 -12.92 0.18
N LEU A 78 -4.85 -12.10 0.21
CA LEU A 78 -4.93 -10.67 -0.05
C LEU A 78 -4.11 -10.32 -1.29
N LEU A 79 -4.59 -9.30 -2.01
CA LEU A 79 -3.80 -8.61 -3.03
C LEU A 79 -3.41 -7.23 -2.50
N ALA A 80 -2.23 -6.76 -2.81
CA ALA A 80 -1.78 -5.45 -2.38
C ALA A 80 -1.11 -4.66 -3.52
N VAL A 81 -1.44 -3.38 -3.58
CA VAL A 81 -0.83 -2.36 -4.44
C VAL A 81 -0.41 -1.22 -3.52
N GLY A 82 0.81 -0.71 -3.63
CA GLY A 82 1.15 0.36 -2.71
C GLY A 82 2.57 0.89 -2.78
N ASP A 83 2.83 1.78 -1.85
CA ASP A 83 4.09 2.47 -1.61
C ASP A 83 4.96 1.77 -0.55
N SER A 84 5.84 2.54 0.10
CA SER A 84 6.73 2.05 1.15
C SER A 84 6.01 1.55 2.42
N TRP A 85 4.73 1.85 2.64
CA TRP A 85 3.99 1.30 3.77
C TRP A 85 3.61 -0.17 3.57
N PHE A 86 3.67 -0.65 2.30
CA PHE A 86 3.48 -2.05 1.91
C PHE A 86 4.76 -2.70 1.33
N ASP A 87 5.87 -1.97 1.23
CA ASP A 87 7.16 -2.48 0.76
C ASP A 87 8.31 -1.80 1.52
N TYR A 88 8.26 -1.81 2.86
CA TYR A 88 9.37 -1.28 3.66
C TYR A 88 10.38 -2.38 3.97
N PRO A 89 11.69 -2.09 3.92
CA PRO A 89 12.70 -3.09 4.24
C PRO A 89 12.51 -3.61 5.67
N ILE A 90 12.56 -4.93 5.84
CA ILE A 90 12.53 -5.66 7.11
C ILE A 90 11.10 -5.91 7.62
N HIS A 91 10.28 -4.88 7.83
CA HIS A 91 8.90 -5.00 8.30
C HIS A 91 8.02 -3.89 7.74
N ASP A 92 6.80 -4.25 7.38
CA ASP A 92 5.75 -3.36 6.91
C ASP A 92 4.38 -3.88 7.35
N ILE A 93 3.31 -3.25 6.90
CA ILE A 93 1.94 -3.67 7.21
C ILE A 93 1.67 -5.09 6.68
N LEU A 94 2.11 -5.41 5.46
CA LEU A 94 1.83 -6.70 4.84
C LEU A 94 2.55 -7.83 5.57
N THR A 95 3.82 -7.62 5.93
CA THR A 95 4.60 -8.56 6.74
C THR A 95 3.92 -8.81 8.09
N ARG A 96 3.39 -7.77 8.74
CA ARG A 96 2.66 -7.94 10.01
C ARG A 96 1.30 -8.64 9.84
N LEU A 97 0.63 -8.45 8.71
CA LEU A 97 -0.62 -9.19 8.41
C LEU A 97 -0.35 -10.67 8.14
N ASP A 98 0.74 -11.01 7.49
CA ASP A 98 1.17 -12.40 7.30
C ASP A 98 1.59 -13.02 8.65
N ASP A 99 2.60 -12.45 9.31
CA ASP A 99 3.22 -13.02 10.52
C ASP A 99 2.24 -13.12 11.71
N ASN A 100 1.42 -12.09 11.94
CA ASN A 100 0.59 -12.01 13.14
C ASN A 100 -0.83 -12.55 12.94
N TYR A 101 -1.32 -12.60 11.68
CA TYR A 101 -2.72 -12.93 11.40
C TYR A 101 -2.91 -14.03 10.35
N GLY A 102 -1.83 -14.52 9.74
CA GLY A 102 -1.83 -15.68 8.85
C GLY A 102 -2.45 -15.46 7.47
N TYR A 103 -2.40 -14.23 6.95
CA TYR A 103 -2.83 -13.94 5.59
C TYR A 103 -1.73 -14.28 4.58
N ASN A 104 -2.11 -14.90 3.47
CA ASN A 104 -1.23 -15.04 2.32
C ASN A 104 -1.40 -13.83 1.39
N ILE A 105 -0.31 -13.12 1.10
CA ILE A 105 -0.38 -11.83 0.41
C ILE A 105 0.43 -11.85 -0.88
N GLU A 106 -0.24 -11.57 -2.00
CA GLU A 106 0.42 -11.27 -3.27
C GLU A 106 0.51 -9.74 -3.43
N SER A 107 1.72 -9.21 -3.33
CA SER A 107 1.97 -7.77 -3.39
C SER A 107 2.62 -7.35 -4.69
N SER A 108 2.16 -6.22 -5.22
CA SER A 108 2.82 -5.47 -6.30
C SER A 108 3.39 -4.14 -5.80
N ALA A 109 3.30 -3.86 -4.51
CA ALA A 109 3.81 -2.64 -3.91
C ALA A 109 5.29 -2.41 -4.24
N HIS A 110 5.65 -1.13 -4.35
CA HIS A 110 7.02 -0.71 -4.58
C HIS A 110 7.27 0.64 -3.89
N ARG A 111 8.25 0.65 -3.00
CA ARG A 111 8.64 1.85 -2.25
C ARG A 111 9.05 2.99 -3.16
N GLY A 112 8.65 4.20 -2.83
CA GLY A 112 8.99 5.40 -3.57
C GLY A 112 8.10 5.66 -4.79
N ASP A 113 7.08 4.81 -5.06
CA ASP A 113 6.16 5.04 -6.17
C ASP A 113 5.07 6.06 -5.77
N PRO A 114 4.99 7.23 -6.44
CA PRO A 114 3.81 8.07 -6.39
C PRO A 114 2.58 7.32 -6.91
N ILE A 115 1.39 7.66 -6.42
CA ILE A 115 0.17 6.95 -6.81
C ILE A 115 -0.11 7.03 -8.32
N GLU A 116 0.25 8.11 -8.99
CA GLU A 116 0.14 8.23 -10.46
C GLU A 116 1.02 7.21 -11.19
N THR A 117 2.23 6.93 -10.66
CA THR A 117 3.11 5.90 -11.21
C THR A 117 2.53 4.50 -11.05
N MET A 118 1.91 4.22 -9.90
CA MET A 118 1.30 2.91 -9.63
C MET A 118 0.21 2.57 -10.64
N VAL A 119 -0.59 3.55 -11.08
CA VAL A 119 -1.70 3.36 -12.04
C VAL A 119 -1.27 3.46 -13.50
N SER A 120 -0.03 3.83 -13.79
CA SER A 120 0.46 3.94 -15.17
C SER A 120 0.53 2.58 -15.88
N GLN A 121 0.64 2.61 -17.21
CA GLN A 121 0.72 1.39 -18.06
C GLN A 121 1.87 0.45 -17.70
N VAL A 122 2.97 0.97 -17.17
CA VAL A 122 4.13 0.20 -16.71
C VAL A 122 4.19 0.09 -15.18
N GLY A 123 3.11 0.47 -14.51
CA GLY A 123 3.02 0.52 -13.06
C GLY A 123 2.73 -0.82 -12.40
N GLN A 124 2.16 -0.75 -11.21
CA GLN A 124 1.95 -1.91 -10.35
C GLN A 124 0.80 -2.83 -10.80
N LEU A 125 -0.17 -2.31 -11.60
CA LEU A 125 -1.37 -3.07 -11.98
C LEU A 125 -1.08 -4.32 -12.83
N ASP A 126 -0.02 -4.34 -13.65
CA ASP A 126 0.37 -5.57 -14.38
C ASP A 126 0.89 -6.65 -13.41
N LYS A 127 1.64 -6.26 -12.36
CA LYS A 127 2.08 -7.17 -11.31
C LYS A 127 0.89 -7.64 -10.45
N PHE A 128 -0.04 -6.74 -10.14
CA PHE A 128 -1.29 -7.04 -9.46
C PHE A 128 -2.08 -8.14 -10.20
N ALA A 129 -2.29 -8.00 -11.51
CA ALA A 129 -2.96 -9.01 -12.32
C ALA A 129 -2.23 -10.36 -12.30
N ARG A 130 -0.89 -10.38 -12.20
CA ARG A 130 -0.11 -11.62 -11.98
C ARG A 130 -0.33 -12.23 -10.61
N GLY A 131 -0.43 -11.42 -9.56
CA GLY A 131 -0.79 -11.88 -8.21
C GLY A 131 -2.17 -12.51 -8.18
N MET A 132 -3.14 -11.89 -8.85
CA MET A 132 -4.49 -12.45 -9.03
C MET A 132 -4.45 -13.82 -9.70
N ASP A 133 -3.67 -13.98 -10.81
CA ASP A 133 -3.47 -15.28 -11.49
C ASP A 133 -2.94 -16.36 -10.54
N LYS A 134 -2.01 -16.01 -9.64
CA LYS A 134 -1.45 -16.98 -8.69
C LYS A 134 -2.48 -17.48 -7.69
N ILE A 135 -3.27 -16.56 -7.11
CA ILE A 135 -4.33 -16.90 -6.16
C ILE A 135 -5.37 -17.82 -6.84
N VAL A 136 -5.79 -17.48 -8.07
CA VAL A 136 -6.73 -18.29 -8.85
C VAL A 136 -6.15 -19.68 -9.17
N ALA A 137 -4.87 -19.75 -9.51
CA ALA A 137 -4.19 -21.04 -9.78
C ALA A 137 -4.14 -21.96 -8.56
N LEU A 138 -4.26 -21.42 -7.34
CA LEU A 138 -4.40 -22.18 -6.10
C LEU A 138 -5.86 -22.61 -5.83
N GLY A 139 -6.80 -22.30 -6.72
CA GLY A 139 -8.23 -22.55 -6.52
C GLY A 139 -8.87 -21.62 -5.48
N ALA A 140 -8.20 -20.52 -5.15
CA ALA A 140 -8.65 -19.54 -4.16
C ALA A 140 -9.15 -18.24 -4.81
N THR A 141 -9.73 -17.38 -4.01
CA THR A 141 -10.13 -16.02 -4.40
C THR A 141 -9.60 -15.02 -3.39
N PRO A 142 -9.28 -13.78 -3.81
CA PRO A 142 -8.91 -12.74 -2.87
C PRO A 142 -10.04 -12.45 -1.86
N LYS A 143 -9.70 -12.37 -0.58
CA LYS A 143 -10.60 -11.90 0.48
C LYS A 143 -10.78 -10.38 0.40
N ALA A 144 -9.68 -9.66 0.15
CA ALA A 144 -9.66 -8.21 -0.02
C ALA A 144 -8.44 -7.78 -0.85
N ILE A 145 -8.51 -6.54 -1.31
CA ILE A 145 -7.44 -5.84 -2.00
C ILE A 145 -7.05 -4.63 -1.15
N LEU A 146 -5.76 -4.50 -0.84
CA LEU A 146 -5.21 -3.42 -0.04
C LEU A 146 -4.54 -2.40 -0.95
N VAL A 147 -4.78 -1.11 -0.69
CA VAL A 147 -4.19 -0.01 -1.46
C VAL A 147 -3.56 1.01 -0.50
N SER A 148 -2.27 1.26 -0.69
CA SER A 148 -1.49 2.31 -0.02
C SER A 148 -0.94 3.27 -1.07
N GLY A 149 -1.01 4.59 -0.84
CA GLY A 149 -0.44 5.54 -1.80
C GLY A 149 -0.67 6.99 -1.42
N GLY A 150 0.02 7.89 -2.12
CA GLY A 150 -0.09 9.33 -1.93
C GLY A 150 0.92 9.90 -0.93
N GLY A 151 1.63 9.07 -0.16
CA GLY A 151 2.70 9.49 0.73
C GLY A 151 3.89 10.04 -0.05
N ASP A 152 4.33 9.31 -1.07
CA ASP A 152 5.44 9.70 -1.95
C ASP A 152 5.09 10.86 -2.90
N ASP A 153 3.80 11.18 -3.06
CA ASP A 153 3.32 12.37 -3.79
C ASP A 153 3.46 13.66 -2.97
N ILE A 154 3.54 13.54 -1.66
CA ILE A 154 3.63 14.67 -0.72
C ILE A 154 5.06 14.79 -0.18
N ALA A 155 5.65 13.69 0.29
CA ALA A 155 6.98 13.66 0.90
C ALA A 155 8.08 13.57 -0.16
N GLY A 156 9.27 14.11 0.14
CA GLY A 156 10.44 14.00 -0.72
C GLY A 156 11.00 15.33 -1.21
N LYS A 157 11.69 15.32 -2.35
CA LYS A 157 12.44 16.47 -2.84
C LYS A 157 11.59 17.72 -3.11
N GLU A 158 10.33 17.53 -3.49
CA GLU A 158 9.42 18.62 -3.86
C GLU A 158 8.55 19.08 -2.70
N PHE A 159 8.71 18.47 -1.51
CA PHE A 159 7.91 18.79 -0.33
C PHE A 159 7.91 20.29 0.01
N GLY A 160 9.07 20.95 -0.12
CA GLY A 160 9.20 22.40 0.10
C GLY A 160 8.33 23.27 -0.82
N MET A 161 7.87 22.76 -1.96
CA MET A 161 6.95 23.50 -2.86
C MET A 161 5.56 23.68 -2.26
N LEU A 162 5.17 22.84 -1.29
CA LEU A 162 3.90 22.94 -0.59
C LEU A 162 3.88 24.06 0.46
N ILE A 163 5.05 24.64 0.79
CA ILE A 163 5.25 25.53 1.94
C ILE A 163 5.64 26.91 1.45
N ASN A 164 4.95 27.95 1.93
CA ASN A 164 5.38 29.32 1.81
C ASN A 164 6.51 29.62 2.82
N ASN A 165 7.48 30.45 2.46
CA ASN A 165 8.56 30.83 3.36
C ASN A 165 8.00 31.54 4.61
N ILE A 166 8.62 31.30 5.79
CA ILE A 166 8.18 31.88 7.06
C ILE A 166 8.17 33.41 7.05
N ASP A 167 9.06 34.03 6.27
CA ASP A 167 9.17 35.49 6.15
C ASP A 167 8.13 36.08 5.18
N LEU A 168 7.34 35.27 4.51
CA LEU A 168 6.30 35.70 3.59
C LEU A 168 5.04 36.09 4.37
N ILE A 169 4.92 37.38 4.67
CA ILE A 169 3.79 37.97 5.36
C ILE A 169 2.78 38.51 4.31
N PRO A 170 1.46 38.22 4.44
CA PRO A 170 0.76 37.70 5.61
C PRO A 170 0.53 36.17 5.60
N VAL A 171 1.12 35.38 4.72
CA VAL A 171 0.75 33.97 4.49
C VAL A 171 1.93 33.01 4.65
N PRO A 172 2.55 32.92 5.86
CA PRO A 172 3.51 31.87 6.15
C PRO A 172 2.79 30.52 6.31
N GLY A 173 3.52 29.41 6.15
CA GLY A 173 2.99 28.08 6.33
C GLY A 173 2.58 27.41 5.02
N TRP A 174 1.51 26.63 5.02
CA TRP A 174 1.07 25.91 3.85
C TRP A 174 0.59 26.82 2.71
N ASN A 175 0.95 26.48 1.47
CA ASN A 175 0.34 27.05 0.28
C ASN A 175 -0.95 26.28 -0.03
N ASP A 176 -2.07 26.77 0.45
CA ASP A 176 -3.37 26.08 0.35
C ASP A 176 -3.78 25.76 -1.09
N GLN A 177 -3.42 26.60 -2.05
CA GLN A 177 -3.76 26.36 -3.46
C GLN A 177 -2.94 25.19 -4.04
N VAL A 178 -1.64 25.13 -3.72
CA VAL A 178 -0.78 24.04 -4.15
C VAL A 178 -1.22 22.74 -3.49
N ILE A 179 -1.47 22.74 -2.18
CA ILE A 179 -1.95 21.57 -1.44
C ILE A 179 -3.29 21.06 -1.98
N ALA A 180 -4.23 21.98 -2.28
CA ALA A 180 -5.51 21.60 -2.89
C ALA A 180 -5.32 20.95 -4.27
N GLY A 181 -4.42 21.51 -5.09
CA GLY A 181 -4.08 20.94 -6.39
C GLY A 181 -3.45 19.55 -6.27
N VAL A 182 -2.57 19.35 -5.31
CA VAL A 182 -1.89 18.06 -5.09
C VAL A 182 -2.85 17.04 -4.46
N ILE A 183 -3.43 17.35 -3.31
CA ILE A 183 -4.22 16.36 -2.54
C ILE A 183 -5.62 16.19 -3.11
N ASP A 184 -6.40 17.29 -3.22
CA ASP A 184 -7.82 17.17 -3.52
C ASP A 184 -8.08 16.95 -5.03
N THR A 185 -7.07 17.19 -5.88
CA THR A 185 -7.22 17.02 -7.32
C THR A 185 -6.35 15.86 -7.82
N ARG A 186 -5.02 15.98 -7.81
CA ARG A 186 -4.11 15.02 -8.44
C ARG A 186 -4.17 13.65 -7.76
N ILE A 187 -3.92 13.60 -6.46
CA ILE A 187 -3.93 12.33 -5.70
C ILE A 187 -5.33 11.72 -5.69
N ALA A 188 -6.38 12.53 -5.45
CA ALA A 188 -7.76 12.05 -5.48
C ALA A 188 -8.14 11.44 -6.85
N THR A 189 -7.71 12.05 -7.96
CA THR A 189 -7.94 11.52 -9.31
C THR A 189 -7.20 10.20 -9.52
N ALA A 190 -5.93 10.11 -9.08
CA ALA A 190 -5.14 8.89 -9.20
C ALA A 190 -5.74 7.75 -8.36
N TYR A 191 -6.25 8.02 -7.15
CA TYR A 191 -7.00 7.04 -6.35
C TYR A 191 -8.26 6.54 -7.04
N ARG A 192 -9.07 7.44 -7.64
CA ARG A 192 -10.24 7.03 -8.42
C ARG A 192 -9.84 6.11 -9.56
N LEU A 193 -8.82 6.50 -10.34
CA LEU A 193 -8.33 5.68 -11.44
C LEU A 193 -7.80 4.32 -10.96
N MET A 194 -7.07 4.28 -9.83
CA MET A 194 -6.59 3.04 -9.22
C MET A 194 -7.74 2.10 -8.87
N ILE A 195 -8.74 2.59 -8.13
CA ILE A 195 -9.89 1.80 -7.67
C ILE A 195 -10.70 1.28 -8.87
N VAL A 196 -10.97 2.14 -9.84
CA VAL A 196 -11.73 1.75 -11.04
C VAL A 196 -10.96 0.72 -11.87
N SER A 197 -9.64 0.89 -12.04
CA SER A 197 -8.79 -0.07 -12.75
C SER A 197 -8.73 -1.43 -12.06
N ILE A 198 -8.60 -1.47 -10.75
CA ILE A 198 -8.66 -2.70 -9.95
C ILE A 198 -10.01 -3.39 -10.13
N ASN A 199 -11.12 -2.65 -9.99
CA ASN A 199 -12.46 -3.20 -10.19
C ASN A 199 -12.65 -3.74 -11.60
N SER A 200 -12.20 -3.00 -12.63
CA SER A 200 -12.28 -3.43 -14.03
C SER A 200 -11.47 -4.70 -14.30
N LEU A 201 -10.24 -4.80 -13.76
CA LEU A 201 -9.41 -6.00 -13.86
C LEU A 201 -10.11 -7.20 -13.22
N CYS A 202 -10.61 -7.05 -11.99
CA CYS A 202 -11.29 -8.12 -11.27
C CYS A 202 -12.60 -8.53 -11.98
N GLN A 203 -13.39 -7.57 -12.44
CA GLN A 203 -14.65 -7.84 -13.14
C GLN A 203 -14.41 -8.56 -14.47
N LYS A 204 -13.41 -8.15 -15.25
CA LYS A 204 -13.10 -8.74 -16.57
C LYS A 204 -12.46 -10.12 -16.48
N ASP A 205 -11.62 -10.37 -15.47
CA ASP A 205 -10.89 -11.66 -15.33
C ASP A 205 -11.63 -12.68 -14.43
N LEU A 206 -12.30 -12.20 -13.37
CA LEU A 206 -12.97 -13.06 -12.37
C LEU A 206 -14.49 -12.94 -12.33
N GLY A 207 -15.08 -12.06 -13.14
CA GLY A 207 -16.54 -11.85 -13.22
C GLY A 207 -17.16 -11.15 -12.01
N ARG A 208 -16.34 -10.62 -11.08
CA ARG A 208 -16.81 -9.92 -9.88
C ARG A 208 -15.77 -8.94 -9.34
N THR A 209 -16.21 -8.01 -8.50
CA THR A 209 -15.33 -7.14 -7.70
C THR A 209 -15.10 -7.72 -6.31
N PHE A 210 -14.10 -7.20 -5.61
CA PHE A 210 -13.74 -7.59 -4.25
C PHE A 210 -13.72 -6.36 -3.34
N PRO A 211 -13.79 -6.54 -2.00
CA PRO A 211 -13.55 -5.46 -1.06
C PRO A 211 -12.18 -4.83 -1.30
N ILE A 212 -12.15 -3.50 -1.41
CA ILE A 212 -10.92 -2.71 -1.51
C ILE A 212 -10.76 -1.93 -0.21
N ILE A 213 -9.60 -1.99 0.40
CA ILE A 213 -9.27 -1.26 1.62
C ILE A 213 -8.21 -0.23 1.28
N VAL A 214 -8.54 1.04 1.47
CA VAL A 214 -7.61 2.16 1.39
C VAL A 214 -7.35 2.71 2.79
N HIS A 215 -6.20 3.32 3.00
CA HIS A 215 -5.87 3.96 4.28
C HIS A 215 -5.24 5.32 4.08
N GLY A 216 -5.39 6.20 5.05
CA GLY A 216 -4.57 7.39 5.17
C GLY A 216 -3.29 7.10 5.96
N TYR A 217 -2.53 8.14 6.26
CA TYR A 217 -1.31 8.05 7.05
C TYR A 217 -1.55 8.61 8.46
N ASP A 218 -0.67 8.23 9.38
CA ASP A 218 -0.62 8.83 10.71
C ASP A 218 0.31 10.07 10.72
N TYR A 219 0.35 10.80 11.81
CA TYR A 219 1.02 12.10 11.94
C TYR A 219 2.54 11.97 12.07
N PRO A 220 3.31 12.24 11.00
CA PRO A 220 4.75 12.13 11.00
C PRO A 220 5.41 13.27 11.77
N VAL A 221 6.66 13.06 12.20
CA VAL A 221 7.46 14.06 12.90
C VAL A 221 8.68 14.45 12.07
N PRO A 222 8.77 15.68 11.56
CA PRO A 222 9.87 16.17 10.73
C PRO A 222 11.15 16.42 11.52
N ASP A 223 11.81 15.37 12.00
CA ASP A 223 12.97 15.46 12.88
C ASP A 223 14.32 15.28 12.16
N GLY A 224 14.29 15.07 10.85
CA GLY A 224 15.49 14.90 10.02
C GLY A 224 16.07 13.50 10.01
N ARG A 225 15.43 12.52 10.63
CA ARG A 225 15.87 11.13 10.53
C ARG A 225 15.44 10.51 9.19
N GLY A 226 16.41 10.04 8.42
CA GLY A 226 16.19 9.20 7.26
C GLY A 226 16.17 7.72 7.60
N PHE A 227 16.24 6.85 6.57
CA PHE A 227 16.35 5.40 6.73
C PHE A 227 17.60 5.04 7.57
N LEU A 228 17.44 4.18 8.59
CA LEU A 228 18.49 3.81 9.56
C LEU A 228 19.20 5.01 10.18
N GLY A 229 18.48 6.09 10.46
CA GLY A 229 19.03 7.30 11.08
C GLY A 229 19.51 8.35 10.06
N GLY A 230 19.52 8.04 8.78
CA GLY A 230 20.01 8.93 7.72
C GLY A 230 21.52 9.01 7.64
N GLY A 231 22.00 9.67 6.62
CA GLY A 231 23.43 9.95 6.39
C GLY A 231 23.79 9.73 4.94
N GLY A 232 23.96 10.80 4.18
CA GLY A 232 24.51 10.99 2.84
C GLY A 232 24.27 9.96 1.73
N LEU A 233 24.18 8.67 2.06
CA LEU A 233 24.01 7.58 1.11
C LEU A 233 22.70 6.80 1.29
N LEU A 234 21.96 7.06 2.37
CA LEU A 234 20.69 6.39 2.67
C LEU A 234 19.50 7.30 2.36
N PRO A 235 18.31 6.73 2.01
CA PRO A 235 17.11 7.51 1.72
C PRO A 235 16.66 8.40 2.90
N GLY A 236 16.12 9.57 2.55
CA GLY A 236 15.65 10.57 3.54
C GLY A 236 16.75 11.50 4.06
N PRO A 237 16.43 12.46 4.92
CA PRO A 237 15.08 12.79 5.38
C PRO A 237 14.17 13.30 4.26
N TRP A 238 12.85 13.20 4.44
CA TRP A 238 11.85 13.50 3.40
C TRP A 238 11.07 14.80 3.65
N LEU A 239 10.98 15.24 4.91
CA LEU A 239 10.15 16.41 5.30
C LEU A 239 11.01 17.57 5.77
N LYS A 240 11.93 17.34 6.70
CA LYS A 240 12.76 18.38 7.30
C LYS A 240 13.50 19.25 6.29
N PRO A 241 14.11 18.75 5.21
CA PRO A 241 14.80 19.60 4.26
C PRO A 241 13.90 20.65 3.62
N GLY A 242 12.64 20.34 3.30
CA GLY A 242 11.68 21.30 2.77
C GLY A 242 11.26 22.34 3.81
N PHE A 243 11.10 21.96 5.07
CA PHE A 243 10.87 22.91 6.15
C PHE A 243 12.07 23.85 6.37
N ASP A 244 13.29 23.31 6.39
CA ASP A 244 14.52 24.09 6.55
C ASP A 244 14.70 25.09 5.40
N GLU A 245 14.43 24.71 4.16
CA GLU A 245 14.46 25.60 2.99
C GLU A 245 13.49 26.80 3.15
N LYS A 246 12.36 26.57 3.82
CA LYS A 246 11.34 27.61 4.09
C LYS A 246 11.51 28.28 5.45
N LEU A 247 12.65 28.04 6.11
CA LEU A 247 13.07 28.63 7.39
C LEU A 247 12.21 28.22 8.60
N PHE A 248 11.50 27.11 8.53
CA PHE A 248 10.78 26.51 9.66
C PHE A 248 11.70 25.55 10.42
N SER A 249 12.21 25.97 11.58
CA SER A 249 13.16 25.18 12.39
C SER A 249 12.56 24.58 13.67
N ASP A 250 11.41 25.07 14.14
CA ASP A 250 10.76 24.57 15.35
C ASP A 250 9.99 23.28 15.03
N ILE A 251 10.43 22.17 15.64
CA ILE A 251 9.84 20.84 15.43
C ILE A 251 8.37 20.75 15.89
N ASN A 252 7.96 21.54 16.90
CA ASN A 252 6.56 21.56 17.32
C ASN A 252 5.69 22.22 16.25
N VAL A 253 6.16 23.30 15.68
CA VAL A 253 5.48 24.00 14.58
C VAL A 253 5.39 23.10 13.35
N THR A 254 6.49 22.48 12.92
CA THR A 254 6.51 21.62 11.74
C THR A 254 5.69 20.35 11.94
N THR A 255 5.68 19.76 13.13
CA THR A 255 4.80 18.63 13.47
C THR A 255 3.31 19.04 13.42
N GLN A 256 2.96 20.22 13.93
CA GLN A 256 1.60 20.72 13.85
C GLN A 256 1.18 21.00 12.39
N MET A 257 2.09 21.53 11.58
CA MET A 257 1.85 21.70 10.16
C MET A 257 1.60 20.37 9.47
N MET A 258 2.41 19.33 9.74
CA MET A 258 2.17 17.98 9.20
C MET A 258 0.81 17.41 9.60
N THR A 259 0.37 17.63 10.84
CA THR A 259 -0.98 17.23 11.29
C THR A 259 -2.07 17.78 10.35
N THR A 260 -1.97 19.06 9.98
CA THR A 260 -2.96 19.71 9.09
C THR A 260 -2.99 19.08 7.69
N VAL A 261 -1.83 18.79 7.10
CA VAL A 261 -1.77 18.21 5.74
C VAL A 261 -2.22 16.75 5.73
N ILE A 262 -1.86 16.00 6.77
CA ILE A 262 -2.31 14.62 6.95
C ILE A 262 -3.83 14.56 7.20
N ASP A 263 -4.39 15.47 7.98
CA ASP A 263 -5.85 15.56 8.15
C ASP A 263 -6.56 15.82 6.82
N ARG A 264 -6.05 16.73 6.00
CA ARG A 264 -6.62 17.00 4.67
C ARG A 264 -6.59 15.76 3.78
N PHE A 265 -5.46 15.06 3.76
CA PHE A 265 -5.31 13.81 2.99
C PHE A 265 -6.32 12.75 3.45
N ASN A 266 -6.45 12.54 4.75
CA ASN A 266 -7.41 11.59 5.32
C ASN A 266 -8.86 11.98 5.02
N ILE A 267 -9.20 13.26 5.09
CA ILE A 267 -10.54 13.77 4.72
C ILE A 267 -10.82 13.54 3.23
N MET A 268 -9.83 13.76 2.36
CA MET A 268 -9.96 13.45 0.93
C MET A 268 -10.33 12.00 0.71
N LEU A 269 -9.62 11.05 1.34
CA LEU A 269 -9.94 9.61 1.23
C LEU A 269 -11.31 9.26 1.83
N GLN A 270 -11.67 9.83 2.97
CA GLN A 270 -13.01 9.63 3.57
C GLN A 270 -14.12 10.05 2.62
N ASN A 271 -13.96 11.17 1.93
CA ASN A 271 -14.94 11.66 0.97
C ASN A 271 -14.97 10.77 -0.29
N LEU A 272 -13.81 10.35 -0.78
CA LEU A 272 -13.67 9.54 -1.97
C LEU A 272 -14.40 8.20 -1.83
N VAL A 273 -14.24 7.51 -0.69
CA VAL A 273 -14.92 6.21 -0.48
C VAL A 273 -16.44 6.32 -0.31
N GLN A 274 -16.97 7.52 -0.10
CA GLN A 274 -18.41 7.78 -0.05
C GLN A 274 -19.01 8.04 -1.45
N GLU A 275 -18.20 8.12 -2.49
CA GLU A 275 -18.68 8.31 -3.85
C GLU A 275 -19.54 7.10 -4.29
N PRO A 276 -20.70 7.31 -4.95
CA PRO A 276 -21.61 6.22 -5.31
C PRO A 276 -20.98 5.12 -6.18
N GLY A 277 -19.87 5.44 -6.88
CA GLY A 277 -19.13 4.49 -7.71
C GLY A 277 -18.26 3.48 -6.93
N PHE A 278 -18.12 3.63 -5.60
CA PHE A 278 -17.19 2.86 -4.79
C PHE A 278 -17.83 2.10 -3.61
N PRO A 279 -18.94 1.35 -3.83
CA PRO A 279 -19.65 0.67 -2.75
C PRO A 279 -18.84 -0.44 -2.06
N ASN A 280 -17.77 -0.93 -2.72
CA ASN A 280 -16.89 -1.97 -2.22
C ASN A 280 -15.58 -1.42 -1.62
N VAL A 281 -15.47 -0.11 -1.41
CA VAL A 281 -14.26 0.52 -0.90
C VAL A 281 -14.44 0.93 0.57
N THR A 282 -13.50 0.56 1.41
CA THR A 282 -13.47 0.91 2.84
C THR A 282 -12.21 1.71 3.14
N TYR A 283 -12.36 2.79 3.89
CA TYR A 283 -11.27 3.60 4.38
C TYR A 283 -10.92 3.23 5.83
N ILE A 284 -9.62 3.14 6.13
CA ILE A 284 -9.09 2.98 7.50
C ILE A 284 -8.44 4.28 7.96
N ASP A 285 -8.89 4.82 9.08
CA ASP A 285 -8.26 5.95 9.75
C ASP A 285 -7.10 5.46 10.62
N LEU A 286 -5.89 5.79 10.22
CA LEU A 286 -4.68 5.44 10.95
C LEU A 286 -4.19 6.55 11.88
N ARG A 287 -4.80 7.73 11.85
CA ARG A 287 -4.41 8.87 12.68
C ARG A 287 -4.50 8.52 14.17
N LYS A 288 -3.56 9.03 14.93
CA LYS A 288 -3.45 8.81 16.40
C LYS A 288 -3.22 7.34 16.79
N THR A 289 -2.77 6.50 15.87
CA THR A 289 -2.33 5.13 16.18
C THR A 289 -0.95 5.15 16.80
N LEU A 290 -0.06 5.97 16.25
CA LEU A 290 1.31 6.17 16.70
C LEU A 290 1.43 7.50 17.44
N SER A 291 2.29 7.54 18.47
CA SER A 291 2.54 8.80 19.15
C SER A 291 3.44 9.72 18.32
N ASN A 292 3.02 10.98 18.17
CA ASN A 292 3.84 12.06 17.64
C ASN A 292 4.29 13.05 18.73
N SER A 293 4.11 12.68 20.01
CA SER A 293 4.56 13.49 21.15
C SER A 293 6.07 13.56 21.20
N GLN A 294 6.62 14.76 21.42
CA GLN A 294 8.06 14.99 21.53
C GLN A 294 8.75 14.12 22.61
N ASN A 295 8.00 13.60 23.58
CA ASN A 295 8.53 12.78 24.64
C ASN A 295 8.80 11.33 24.23
N ASN A 296 8.09 10.80 23.22
CA ASN A 296 8.17 9.37 22.90
C ASN A 296 7.92 9.02 21.42
N TYR A 297 7.83 10.00 20.51
CA TYR A 297 7.58 9.68 19.08
C TYR A 297 8.67 8.77 18.50
N LYS A 298 9.92 8.87 18.98
CA LYS A 298 11.03 8.02 18.51
C LYS A 298 10.85 6.54 18.82
N ASP A 299 10.02 6.21 19.81
CA ASP A 299 9.68 4.83 20.10
C ASP A 299 8.72 4.26 19.05
N TRP A 300 7.91 5.11 18.42
CA TRP A 300 6.87 4.72 17.47
C TRP A 300 7.28 4.88 16.01
N TRP A 301 8.22 5.80 15.72
CA TRP A 301 8.66 6.14 14.38
C TRP A 301 10.14 5.80 14.19
N ALA A 302 10.46 4.95 13.21
CA ALA A 302 11.83 4.62 12.84
C ALA A 302 12.55 5.80 12.18
N ASN A 303 11.83 6.62 11.45
CA ASN A 303 12.28 7.85 10.80
C ASN A 303 11.11 8.83 10.65
N GLU A 304 11.27 9.89 9.84
CA GLU A 304 10.23 10.91 9.69
C GLU A 304 8.87 10.36 9.25
N ILE A 305 8.82 9.34 8.39
CA ILE A 305 7.58 8.91 7.70
C ILE A 305 7.26 7.42 7.85
N HIS A 306 8.14 6.62 8.46
CA HIS A 306 7.91 5.18 8.61
C HIS A 306 7.82 4.76 10.08
N PRO A 307 6.82 3.94 10.42
CA PRO A 307 6.68 3.33 11.74
C PRO A 307 7.89 2.49 12.16
N ASN A 308 8.08 2.34 13.47
CA ASN A 308 9.09 1.47 14.03
C ASN A 308 8.62 0.00 14.02
N ALA A 309 9.59 -0.91 13.92
CA ALA A 309 9.34 -2.35 13.92
C ALA A 309 9.39 -2.98 15.34
N GLY A 310 9.81 -2.22 16.35
CA GLY A 310 10.00 -2.75 17.70
C GLY A 310 11.09 -3.82 17.81
N GLY A 311 11.01 -4.65 18.84
CA GLY A 311 11.91 -5.78 19.02
C GLY A 311 13.40 -5.41 19.08
N ILE A 312 14.21 -6.01 18.24
CA ILE A 312 15.67 -5.76 18.19
C ILE A 312 16.02 -4.32 17.76
N PHE A 313 15.10 -3.60 17.15
CA PHE A 313 15.29 -2.20 16.76
C PHE A 313 14.97 -1.23 17.91
N GLY A 314 14.45 -1.74 19.03
CA GLY A 314 13.97 -0.95 20.17
C GLY A 314 12.64 -0.24 19.88
N GLY A 315 12.08 0.41 20.90
CA GLY A 315 10.81 1.12 20.80
C GLY A 315 9.58 0.21 20.71
N GLN A 316 8.50 0.75 20.17
CA GLN A 316 7.21 0.08 20.02
C GLN A 316 7.07 -0.55 18.61
N ASP A 317 6.24 -1.56 18.49
CA ASP A 317 5.87 -2.11 17.17
C ASP A 317 4.79 -1.26 16.51
N GLY A 318 5.21 -0.15 15.88
CA GLY A 318 4.31 0.75 15.16
C GLY A 318 3.65 0.08 13.95
N TRP A 319 4.39 -0.76 13.21
CA TRP A 319 3.83 -1.53 12.11
C TRP A 319 2.75 -2.50 12.58
N GLY A 320 2.99 -3.18 13.72
CA GLY A 320 2.00 -4.08 14.32
C GLY A 320 0.75 -3.34 14.80
N ALA A 321 0.90 -2.16 15.40
CA ALA A 321 -0.23 -1.33 15.82
C ALA A 321 -1.09 -0.90 14.62
N ILE A 322 -0.48 -0.56 13.49
CA ILE A 322 -1.19 -0.23 12.25
C ILE A 322 -1.83 -1.47 11.63
N ALA A 323 -1.11 -2.60 11.53
CA ALA A 323 -1.65 -3.84 11.00
C ALA A 323 -2.88 -4.33 11.79
N ALA A 324 -2.94 -4.09 13.09
CA ALA A 324 -4.11 -4.38 13.91
C ALA A 324 -5.37 -3.61 13.47
N LYS A 325 -5.23 -2.39 12.96
CA LYS A 325 -6.34 -1.62 12.36
C LYS A 325 -6.86 -2.29 11.08
N PHE A 326 -5.96 -2.77 10.22
CA PHE A 326 -6.33 -3.54 9.03
C PHE A 326 -7.04 -4.84 9.41
N GLN A 327 -6.49 -5.59 10.38
CA GLN A 327 -7.10 -6.83 10.88
C GLN A 327 -8.52 -6.61 11.38
N ALA A 328 -8.76 -5.51 12.10
CA ALA A 328 -10.10 -5.19 12.59
C ALA A 328 -11.13 -5.07 11.45
N VAL A 329 -10.75 -4.50 10.31
CA VAL A 329 -11.60 -4.42 9.12
C VAL A 329 -11.68 -5.77 8.39
N LEU A 330 -10.53 -6.43 8.16
CA LEU A 330 -10.46 -7.70 7.46
C LEU A 330 -11.26 -8.81 8.15
N ALA A 331 -11.35 -8.77 9.48
CA ALA A 331 -12.14 -9.73 10.27
C ALA A 331 -13.66 -9.56 10.07
N THR A 332 -14.14 -8.42 9.61
CA THR A 332 -15.56 -8.17 9.31
C THR A 332 -15.97 -8.63 7.92
N LEU A 333 -15.01 -8.90 7.04
CA LEU A 333 -15.27 -9.35 5.69
C LEU A 333 -15.55 -10.85 5.66
N PRO A 334 -16.44 -11.30 4.76
CA PRO A 334 -16.80 -12.70 4.62
C PRO A 334 -15.63 -13.60 4.19
#